data_91352d6d506e1de01b7fe21d8727705d
#
_entry.id   91352d6d506e1de01b7fe21d8727705d
#
_cell.length_a   1.000
_cell.length_b   1.000
_cell.length_c   1.000
_cell.angle_alpha   90.00
_cell.angle_beta   90.00
_cell.angle_gamma   90.00
#
_symmetry.space_group_name_H-M   'P 1'
#
loop_
_entity.id
_entity.type
_entity.pdbx_description
1 polymer ?
#
loop_
_entity_poly.entity_id
_entity_poly.type
_entity_poly.pdbx_seq_one_letter_code
_entity_poly.pdbx_strand_id
1 'polypeptide(L)'
;MAKTIKFDYSEFSKFLNGLKLGQKDIDKRIEDFIYFIANRALDKMEEKTPVGVYSNSVHFKAFKVKAKGNGFNLGEYVNVDFETAQNKVGGNLRRNWRIVSVKKVNNKWVIELANNTEYAGWVNNGHRIVDKNKRTLGWVEGKFFVEIAMEEIEKELPIYVKKLQEDILKQMFGK
;
A
#
# COMPACT_ATOMS: atom_id res chain seq x y z
N MET A 1 -7.99 5.39 -2.83
CA MET A 1 -8.00 4.82 -1.47
C MET A 1 -7.09 5.64 -0.59
N ALA A 2 -7.57 6.15 0.52
CA ALA A 2 -6.77 6.89 1.51
C ALA A 2 -6.76 6.15 2.84
N LYS A 3 -5.66 6.19 3.54
CA LYS A 3 -5.51 5.63 4.88
C LYS A 3 -4.86 6.66 5.79
N THR A 4 -5.31 6.71 7.04
CA THR A 4 -4.86 7.69 8.03
C THR A 4 -4.18 6.98 9.18
N ILE A 5 -2.94 7.36 9.47
CA ILE A 5 -2.20 6.93 10.65
C ILE A 5 -2.33 8.02 11.71
N LYS A 6 -2.72 7.65 12.92
CA LYS A 6 -2.76 8.55 14.07
C LYS A 6 -1.67 8.15 15.05
N PHE A 7 -0.76 9.06 15.32
CA PHE A 7 0.34 8.84 16.25
C PHE A 7 0.12 9.65 17.53
N ASP A 8 0.06 8.96 18.67
CA ASP A 8 0.03 9.59 20.00
C ASP A 8 1.48 9.73 20.50
N TYR A 9 1.94 10.97 20.59
CA TYR A 9 3.29 11.30 21.04
C TYR A 9 3.33 11.92 22.45
N SER A 10 2.26 11.78 23.22
CA SER A 10 2.13 12.41 24.54
C SER A 10 3.25 12.03 25.50
N GLU A 11 3.64 10.75 25.55
CA GLU A 11 4.73 10.28 26.40
C GLU A 11 6.09 10.78 25.90
N PHE A 12 6.29 10.78 24.59
CA PHE A 12 7.51 11.31 23.97
C PHE A 12 7.63 12.82 24.19
N SER A 13 6.54 13.57 24.13
CA SER A 13 6.52 15.00 24.47
C SER A 13 6.88 15.25 25.91
N LYS A 14 6.39 14.43 26.86
CA LYS A 14 6.78 14.52 28.28
C LYS A 14 8.28 14.30 28.48
N PHE A 15 8.84 13.31 27.80
CA PHE A 15 10.28 13.05 27.80
C PHE A 15 11.08 14.27 27.31
N LEU A 16 10.72 14.85 26.16
CA LEU A 16 11.40 16.02 25.62
C LEU A 16 11.31 17.25 26.53
N ASN A 17 10.15 17.50 27.14
CA ASN A 17 9.97 18.60 28.10
C ASN A 17 10.85 18.44 29.34
N GLY A 18 11.09 17.20 29.77
CA GLY A 18 12.00 16.89 30.88
C GLY A 18 13.48 17.20 30.59
N LEU A 19 13.87 17.30 29.31
CA LEU A 19 15.24 17.55 28.89
C LEU A 19 15.66 19.03 28.88
N LYS A 20 14.84 19.94 29.36
CA LYS A 20 15.11 21.40 29.37
C LYS A 20 15.49 21.99 28.00
N LEU A 21 15.00 21.37 26.93
CA LEU A 21 15.12 21.91 25.57
C LEU A 21 14.14 23.07 25.38
N GLY A 22 14.49 24.01 24.51
CA GLY A 22 13.56 25.05 24.11
C GLY A 22 12.36 24.45 23.36
N GLN A 23 11.15 25.00 23.59
CA GLN A 23 9.91 24.48 22.98
C GLN A 23 10.03 24.35 21.44
N LYS A 24 10.68 25.33 20.81
CA LYS A 24 10.89 25.34 19.35
C LYS A 24 11.74 24.15 18.85
N ASP A 25 12.76 23.77 19.60
CA ASP A 25 13.62 22.63 19.26
C ASP A 25 12.89 21.31 19.45
N ILE A 26 12.04 21.23 20.50
CA ILE A 26 11.18 20.08 20.75
C ILE A 26 10.20 19.88 19.59
N ASP A 27 9.48 20.92 19.20
CA ASP A 27 8.47 20.86 18.15
C ASP A 27 9.10 20.44 16.82
N LYS A 28 10.27 20.99 16.48
CA LYS A 28 10.98 20.59 15.28
C LYS A 28 11.40 19.13 15.29
N ARG A 29 11.93 18.60 16.39
CA ARG A 29 12.32 17.18 16.50
C ARG A 29 11.12 16.24 16.37
N ILE A 30 10.00 16.61 16.96
CA ILE A 30 8.74 15.86 16.79
C ILE A 30 8.34 15.87 15.32
N GLU A 31 8.35 17.00 14.67
CA GLU A 31 8.00 17.15 13.27
C GLU A 31 8.89 16.28 12.36
N ASP A 32 10.22 16.39 12.50
CA ASP A 32 11.20 15.59 11.76
C ASP A 32 10.96 14.08 11.95
N PHE A 33 10.66 13.67 13.18
CA PHE A 33 10.35 12.28 13.48
C PHE A 33 9.04 11.82 12.82
N ILE A 34 8.01 12.64 12.80
CA ILE A 34 6.74 12.31 12.15
C ILE A 34 6.91 12.18 10.64
N TYR A 35 7.72 13.03 10.01
CA TYR A 35 8.06 12.87 8.59
C TYR A 35 8.86 11.59 8.33
N PHE A 36 9.78 11.22 9.23
CA PHE A 36 10.46 9.93 9.16
C PHE A 36 9.47 8.77 9.19
N ILE A 37 8.51 8.77 10.13
CA ILE A 37 7.46 7.74 10.22
C ILE A 37 6.57 7.73 8.97
N ALA A 38 6.23 8.89 8.42
CA ALA A 38 5.43 8.99 7.20
C ALA A 38 6.13 8.32 6.01
N ASN A 39 7.43 8.55 5.84
CA ASN A 39 8.23 7.91 4.78
C ASN A 39 8.34 6.40 5.00
N ARG A 40 8.60 5.95 6.25
CA ARG A 40 8.62 4.51 6.56
C ARG A 40 7.28 3.82 6.27
N ALA A 41 6.18 4.50 6.58
CA ALA A 41 4.84 4.01 6.25
C ALA A 41 4.61 3.92 4.75
N LEU A 42 5.08 4.91 3.98
CA LEU A 42 5.04 4.88 2.52
C LEU A 42 5.82 3.70 1.96
N ASP A 43 7.07 3.51 2.40
CA ASP A 43 7.93 2.37 2.00
C ASP A 43 7.22 1.03 2.26
N LYS A 44 6.59 0.86 3.43
CA LYS A 44 5.85 -0.36 3.77
C LYS A 44 4.61 -0.56 2.90
N MET A 45 3.86 0.52 2.61
CA MET A 45 2.73 0.45 1.68
C MET A 45 3.17 0.00 0.29
N GLU A 46 4.27 0.53 -0.21
CA GLU A 46 4.84 0.13 -1.50
C GLU A 46 5.35 -1.32 -1.47
N GLU A 47 6.08 -1.71 -0.43
CA GLU A 47 6.62 -3.07 -0.28
C GLU A 47 5.51 -4.13 -0.28
N LYS A 48 4.45 -3.93 0.50
CA LYS A 48 3.34 -4.89 0.64
C LYS A 48 2.36 -4.86 -0.54
N THR A 49 2.38 -3.81 -1.34
CA THR A 49 1.50 -3.71 -2.51
C THR A 49 1.88 -4.74 -3.56
N PRO A 50 0.96 -5.62 -3.98
CA PRO A 50 1.24 -6.65 -4.96
C PRO A 50 1.55 -6.06 -6.33
N VAL A 51 2.44 -6.72 -7.04
CA VAL A 51 2.75 -6.40 -8.45
C VAL A 51 2.09 -7.45 -9.33
N GLY A 52 1.26 -7.00 -10.28
CA GLY A 52 0.69 -7.89 -11.29
C GLY A 52 1.78 -8.43 -12.20
N VAL A 53 1.78 -9.74 -12.38
CA VAL A 53 2.59 -10.41 -13.40
C VAL A 53 1.68 -10.60 -14.60
N TYR A 54 2.09 -10.05 -15.74
CA TYR A 54 1.36 -10.17 -16.99
C TYR A 54 2.12 -11.11 -17.92
N SER A 55 1.43 -12.15 -18.40
CA SER A 55 1.94 -12.95 -19.52
C SER A 55 1.51 -12.29 -20.82
N ASN A 56 2.44 -12.14 -21.74
CA ASN A 56 2.12 -11.68 -23.11
C ASN A 56 1.51 -12.81 -23.95
N SER A 57 1.60 -14.05 -23.49
CA SER A 57 1.00 -15.22 -24.15
C SER A 57 -0.36 -15.54 -23.53
N VAL A 58 -1.35 -15.73 -24.37
CA VAL A 58 -2.70 -16.15 -24.00
C VAL A 58 -2.93 -17.54 -24.50
N HIS A 59 -3.21 -18.46 -23.57
CA HIS A 59 -3.50 -19.87 -23.88
C HIS A 59 -4.89 -20.21 -23.35
N PHE A 60 -5.78 -20.61 -24.21
CA PHE A 60 -7.11 -21.11 -23.78
C PHE A 60 -7.65 -22.16 -24.77
N LYS A 61 -8.57 -22.98 -24.29
CA LYS A 61 -9.34 -23.91 -25.12
C LYS A 61 -10.64 -23.25 -25.58
N ALA A 62 -10.82 -23.11 -26.88
CA ALA A 62 -12.05 -22.63 -27.48
C ALA A 62 -12.85 -23.80 -28.05
N PHE A 63 -14.19 -23.73 -27.88
CA PHE A 63 -15.10 -24.69 -28.50
C PHE A 63 -15.64 -24.11 -29.81
N LYS A 64 -15.46 -24.84 -30.91
CA LYS A 64 -15.89 -24.38 -32.22
C LYS A 64 -17.38 -24.65 -32.42
N VAL A 65 -18.16 -23.58 -32.46
CA VAL A 65 -19.64 -23.64 -32.60
C VAL A 65 -20.11 -23.52 -34.04
N LYS A 66 -19.26 -23.04 -34.99
CA LYS A 66 -19.61 -22.85 -36.40
C LYS A 66 -18.49 -23.34 -37.33
N ALA A 67 -18.88 -24.16 -38.29
CA ALA A 67 -17.96 -24.56 -39.35
C ALA A 67 -17.78 -23.42 -40.37
N LYS A 68 -16.69 -22.67 -40.28
CA LYS A 68 -16.21 -21.82 -41.37
C LYS A 68 -14.72 -21.98 -41.50
N GLY A 69 -14.31 -22.51 -42.66
CA GLY A 69 -12.95 -22.56 -43.18
C GLY A 69 -11.80 -22.73 -42.19
N ASN A 70 -10.88 -23.55 -42.38
CA ASN A 70 -9.62 -23.80 -41.67
C ASN A 70 -9.49 -25.17 -41.01
N GLY A 71 -10.17 -26.21 -41.55
CA GLY A 71 -9.82 -27.59 -41.20
C GLY A 71 -10.24 -28.10 -39.81
N PHE A 72 -10.98 -27.34 -39.04
CA PHE A 72 -11.51 -27.78 -37.73
C PHE A 72 -12.94 -28.28 -37.87
N ASN A 73 -13.24 -29.43 -37.25
CA ASN A 73 -14.58 -29.98 -37.21
C ASN A 73 -15.47 -29.24 -36.18
N LEU A 74 -16.78 -29.23 -36.49
CA LEU A 74 -17.78 -28.67 -35.55
C LEU A 74 -17.80 -29.48 -34.26
N GLY A 75 -17.77 -28.83 -33.11
CA GLY A 75 -17.81 -29.49 -31.82
C GLY A 75 -16.47 -29.89 -31.24
N GLU A 76 -15.34 -29.52 -31.87
CA GLU A 76 -14.02 -29.79 -31.36
C GLU A 76 -13.52 -28.66 -30.48
N TYR A 77 -12.71 -28.99 -29.46
CA TYR A 77 -11.93 -28.04 -28.70
C TYR A 77 -10.60 -27.79 -29.43
N VAL A 78 -10.30 -26.52 -29.66
CA VAL A 78 -9.03 -26.08 -30.22
C VAL A 78 -8.26 -25.30 -29.18
N ASN A 79 -6.96 -25.54 -29.11
CA ASN A 79 -6.07 -24.68 -28.33
C ASN A 79 -5.85 -23.40 -29.12
N VAL A 80 -6.06 -22.27 -28.46
CA VAL A 80 -5.80 -20.95 -29.01
C VAL A 80 -4.61 -20.36 -28.27
N ASP A 81 -3.54 -20.15 -29.00
CA ASP A 81 -2.29 -19.59 -28.50
C ASP A 81 -1.98 -18.34 -29.31
N PHE A 82 -1.85 -17.21 -28.66
CA PHE A 82 -1.40 -15.99 -29.32
C PHE A 82 -0.64 -15.09 -28.34
N GLU A 83 0.25 -14.29 -28.87
CA GLU A 83 0.91 -13.24 -28.12
C GLU A 83 0.15 -11.93 -28.27
N THR A 84 -0.03 -11.24 -27.13
CA THR A 84 -0.62 -9.91 -27.13
C THR A 84 0.46 -8.88 -27.42
N ALA A 85 0.21 -7.98 -28.36
CA ALA A 85 1.13 -6.89 -28.72
C ALA A 85 1.36 -5.84 -27.60
N GLN A 86 0.67 -5.97 -26.47
CA GLN A 86 0.76 -5.02 -25.36
C GLN A 86 1.72 -5.56 -24.30
N ASN A 87 2.90 -4.98 -24.22
CA ASN A 87 3.81 -5.15 -23.08
C ASN A 87 3.22 -4.46 -21.84
N LYS A 88 2.33 -5.14 -21.12
CA LYS A 88 1.82 -4.64 -19.86
C LYS A 88 2.88 -4.82 -18.78
N VAL A 89 3.39 -3.71 -18.27
CA VAL A 89 4.33 -3.71 -17.15
C VAL A 89 3.55 -3.59 -15.85
N GLY A 90 3.76 -4.54 -14.94
CA GLY A 90 3.18 -4.50 -13.60
C GLY A 90 3.71 -3.35 -12.74
N GLY A 91 3.15 -3.21 -11.52
CA GLY A 91 3.65 -2.27 -10.52
C GLY A 91 3.00 -0.89 -10.53
N ASN A 92 2.02 -0.63 -11.40
CA ASN A 92 1.30 0.64 -11.39
C ASN A 92 0.67 0.94 -10.01
N LEU A 93 0.02 -0.03 -9.39
CA LEU A 93 -0.55 0.10 -8.04
C LEU A 93 0.53 0.47 -7.01
N ARG A 94 1.68 -0.21 -7.02
CA ARG A 94 2.80 0.03 -6.10
C ARG A 94 3.36 1.45 -6.23
N ARG A 95 3.56 1.94 -7.44
CA ARG A 95 4.16 3.27 -7.71
C ARG A 95 3.22 4.45 -7.48
N ASN A 96 1.93 4.21 -7.23
CA ASN A 96 0.94 5.28 -7.05
C ASN A 96 0.63 5.61 -5.58
N TRP A 97 1.41 5.11 -4.63
CA TRP A 97 1.33 5.54 -3.25
C TRP A 97 1.99 6.91 -3.07
N ARG A 98 1.42 7.71 -2.20
CA ARG A 98 1.95 9.03 -1.85
C ARG A 98 1.50 9.47 -0.46
N ILE A 99 2.32 10.29 0.19
CA ILE A 99 1.93 11.04 1.37
C ILE A 99 1.07 12.22 0.89
N VAL A 100 -0.17 12.30 1.33
CA VAL A 100 -1.10 13.38 1.00
C VAL A 100 -0.96 14.52 1.99
N SER A 101 -0.92 14.22 3.27
CA SER A 101 -0.77 15.22 4.31
C SER A 101 -0.11 14.66 5.56
N VAL A 102 0.65 15.53 6.23
CA VAL A 102 1.16 15.33 7.59
C VAL A 102 0.74 16.56 8.37
N LYS A 103 -0.15 16.41 9.35
CA LYS A 103 -0.71 17.55 10.08
C LYS A 103 -1.02 17.22 11.54
N LYS A 104 -0.99 18.22 12.39
CA LYS A 104 -1.38 18.13 13.79
C LYS A 104 -2.85 18.48 13.95
N VAL A 105 -3.64 17.55 14.48
CA VAL A 105 -5.08 17.72 14.73
C VAL A 105 -5.38 17.30 16.16
N ASN A 106 -5.95 18.19 16.96
CA ASN A 106 -6.32 17.91 18.37
C ASN A 106 -5.17 17.27 19.16
N ASN A 107 -3.98 17.87 19.08
CA ASN A 107 -2.76 17.40 19.75
C ASN A 107 -2.28 15.98 19.35
N LYS A 108 -2.73 15.47 18.20
CA LYS A 108 -2.27 14.22 17.59
C LYS A 108 -1.74 14.51 16.20
N TRP A 109 -0.65 13.84 15.82
CA TRP A 109 -0.18 13.87 14.45
C TRP A 109 -0.97 12.89 13.60
N VAL A 110 -1.36 13.34 12.43
CA VAL A 110 -2.14 12.57 11.46
C VAL A 110 -1.37 12.54 10.15
N ILE A 111 -1.03 11.34 9.72
CA ILE A 111 -0.38 11.06 8.44
C ILE A 111 -1.43 10.45 7.52
N GLU A 112 -1.62 11.03 6.36
CA GLU A 112 -2.55 10.54 5.35
C GLU A 112 -1.79 10.03 4.14
N LEU A 113 -1.95 8.75 3.84
CA LEU A 113 -1.40 8.08 2.67
C LEU A 113 -2.52 7.74 1.69
N ALA A 114 -2.31 7.98 0.42
CA ALA A 114 -3.29 7.62 -0.60
C ALA A 114 -2.66 6.94 -1.81
N ASN A 115 -3.44 6.07 -2.42
CA ASN A 115 -3.15 5.48 -3.72
C ASN A 115 -4.18 5.98 -4.73
N ASN A 116 -3.73 6.55 -5.85
CA ASN A 116 -4.60 7.13 -6.87
C ASN A 116 -5.15 6.10 -7.85
N THR A 117 -4.77 4.85 -7.74
CA THR A 117 -5.23 3.82 -8.66
C THR A 117 -6.69 3.46 -8.33
N GLU A 118 -7.59 3.55 -9.30
CA GLU A 118 -9.03 3.31 -9.12
C GLU A 118 -9.34 1.93 -8.55
N TYR A 119 -8.60 0.93 -8.96
CA TYR A 119 -8.79 -0.46 -8.51
C TYR A 119 -8.07 -0.81 -7.19
N ALA A 120 -7.38 0.13 -6.55
CA ALA A 120 -6.62 -0.11 -5.31
C ALA A 120 -7.48 -0.74 -4.21
N GLY A 121 -8.70 -0.22 -4.02
CA GLY A 121 -9.65 -0.74 -3.05
C GLY A 121 -10.10 -2.17 -3.36
N TRP A 122 -10.29 -2.51 -4.62
CA TRP A 122 -10.70 -3.85 -5.05
C TRP A 122 -9.59 -4.88 -4.83
N VAL A 123 -8.34 -4.49 -5.10
CA VAL A 123 -7.19 -5.38 -4.84
C VAL A 123 -6.98 -5.58 -3.34
N ASN A 124 -7.16 -4.52 -2.53
CA ASN A 124 -6.99 -4.63 -1.09
C ASN A 124 -8.09 -5.44 -0.43
N ASN A 125 -9.36 -5.10 -0.70
CA ASN A 125 -10.51 -5.64 0.05
C ASN A 125 -11.21 -6.82 -0.67
N GLY A 126 -10.80 -7.10 -1.91
CA GLY A 126 -11.53 -8.03 -2.77
C GLY A 126 -12.75 -7.39 -3.44
N HIS A 127 -13.36 -8.14 -4.35
CA HIS A 127 -14.53 -7.66 -5.08
C HIS A 127 -15.36 -8.79 -5.66
N ARG A 128 -16.63 -8.48 -5.96
CA ARG A 128 -17.56 -9.41 -6.60
C ARG A 128 -17.25 -9.56 -8.09
N ILE A 129 -17.33 -10.78 -8.58
CA ILE A 129 -17.42 -11.07 -10.01
C ILE A 129 -18.91 -11.04 -10.38
N VAL A 130 -19.28 -10.22 -11.36
CA VAL A 130 -20.68 -10.08 -11.78
C VAL A 130 -20.84 -10.35 -13.27
N ASP A 131 -21.98 -10.88 -13.66
CA ASP A 131 -22.38 -11.03 -15.06
C ASP A 131 -22.90 -9.71 -15.67
N LYS A 132 -23.31 -9.76 -16.94
CA LYS A 132 -23.89 -8.61 -17.65
C LYS A 132 -25.19 -8.08 -17.00
N ASN A 133 -25.88 -8.93 -16.24
CA ASN A 133 -27.11 -8.60 -15.53
C ASN A 133 -26.86 -8.23 -14.06
N LYS A 134 -25.61 -7.99 -13.67
CA LYS A 134 -25.17 -7.67 -12.30
C LYS A 134 -25.40 -8.78 -11.27
N ARG A 135 -25.59 -10.04 -11.70
CA ARG A 135 -25.70 -11.18 -10.81
C ARG A 135 -24.30 -11.59 -10.36
N THR A 136 -24.15 -11.90 -9.07
CA THR A 136 -22.87 -12.35 -8.51
C THR A 136 -22.55 -13.74 -9.02
N LEU A 137 -21.41 -13.89 -9.68
CA LEU A 137 -20.87 -15.17 -10.16
C LEU A 137 -19.82 -15.74 -9.18
N GLY A 138 -19.17 -14.88 -8.41
CA GLY A 138 -18.12 -15.27 -7.48
C GLY A 138 -17.53 -14.09 -6.75
N TRP A 139 -16.44 -14.35 -6.03
CA TRP A 139 -15.69 -13.37 -5.27
C TRP A 139 -14.20 -13.52 -5.53
N VAL A 140 -13.49 -12.40 -5.65
CA VAL A 140 -12.04 -12.34 -5.65
C VAL A 140 -11.59 -11.86 -4.28
N GLU A 141 -10.79 -12.67 -3.59
CA GLU A 141 -10.29 -12.32 -2.26
C GLU A 141 -9.34 -11.14 -2.29
N GLY A 142 -9.44 -10.30 -1.26
CA GLY A 142 -8.55 -9.17 -1.04
C GLY A 142 -7.14 -9.62 -0.64
N LYS A 143 -6.17 -8.75 -0.89
CA LYS A 143 -4.77 -8.99 -0.50
C LYS A 143 -4.42 -8.34 0.85
N PHE A 144 -5.27 -7.47 1.37
CA PHE A 144 -5.14 -6.77 2.67
C PHE A 144 -3.76 -6.15 2.91
N PHE A 145 -3.10 -5.72 1.82
CA PHE A 145 -1.73 -5.22 1.87
C PHE A 145 -1.61 -3.93 2.68
N VAL A 146 -2.68 -3.14 2.76
CA VAL A 146 -2.72 -1.93 3.57
C VAL A 146 -2.74 -2.27 5.06
N GLU A 147 -3.58 -3.21 5.45
CA GLU A 147 -3.72 -3.68 6.83
C GLU A 147 -2.41 -4.31 7.30
N ILE A 148 -1.78 -5.13 6.47
CA ILE A 148 -0.47 -5.74 6.74
C ILE A 148 0.62 -4.67 6.94
N ALA A 149 0.69 -3.67 6.05
CA ALA A 149 1.66 -2.59 6.16
C ALA A 149 1.45 -1.77 7.44
N MET A 150 0.21 -1.47 7.79
CA MET A 150 -0.13 -0.73 9.01
C MET A 150 0.27 -1.49 10.27
N GLU A 151 -0.03 -2.79 10.34
CA GLU A 151 0.36 -3.64 11.47
C GLU A 151 1.88 -3.70 11.65
N GLU A 152 2.64 -3.77 10.56
CA GLU A 152 4.10 -3.73 10.63
C GLU A 152 4.63 -2.40 11.15
N ILE A 153 4.09 -1.27 10.68
CA ILE A 153 4.47 0.05 11.19
C ILE A 153 4.15 0.19 12.68
N GLU A 154 3.00 -0.26 13.12
CA GLU A 154 2.61 -0.22 14.53
C GLU A 154 3.57 -1.05 15.41
N LYS A 155 4.02 -2.20 14.93
CA LYS A 155 5.03 -3.04 15.63
C LYS A 155 6.42 -2.39 15.66
N GLU A 156 6.81 -1.70 14.61
CA GLU A 156 8.12 -1.05 14.51
C GLU A 156 8.19 0.30 15.25
N LEU A 157 7.05 0.96 15.45
CA LEU A 157 6.98 2.30 16.03
C LEU A 157 7.67 2.44 17.40
N PRO A 158 7.51 1.53 18.38
CA PRO A 158 8.22 1.63 19.65
C PRO A 158 9.75 1.59 19.50
N ILE A 159 10.25 0.84 18.51
CA ILE A 159 11.69 0.73 18.22
C ILE A 159 12.21 2.08 17.71
N TYR A 160 11.49 2.72 16.80
CA TYR A 160 11.87 4.03 16.28
C TYR A 160 11.83 5.12 17.35
N VAL A 161 10.82 5.11 18.22
CA VAL A 161 10.73 6.05 19.34
C VAL A 161 11.91 5.88 20.29
N LYS A 162 12.25 4.63 20.66
CA LYS A 162 13.40 4.34 21.51
C LYS A 162 14.71 4.84 20.89
N LYS A 163 14.93 4.56 19.62
CA LYS A 163 16.12 5.02 18.90
C LYS A 163 16.23 6.55 18.91
N LEU A 164 15.13 7.24 18.65
CA LEU A 164 15.11 8.71 18.69
C LEU A 164 15.44 9.25 20.09
N GLN A 165 14.91 8.62 21.16
CA GLN A 165 15.22 8.98 22.54
C GLN A 165 16.72 8.81 22.82
N GLU A 166 17.31 7.69 22.41
CA GLU A 166 18.74 7.41 22.57
C GLU A 166 19.61 8.44 21.82
N ASP A 167 19.23 8.79 20.59
CA ASP A 167 19.95 9.77 19.77
C ASP A 167 19.90 11.18 20.39
N ILE A 168 18.75 11.57 20.95
CA ILE A 168 18.61 12.84 21.67
C ILE A 168 19.50 12.86 22.92
N LEU A 169 19.48 11.78 23.71
CA LEU A 169 20.31 11.70 24.92
C LEU A 169 21.80 11.74 24.60
N LYS A 170 22.26 11.05 23.55
CA LYS A 170 23.64 11.12 23.06
C LYS A 170 24.06 12.53 22.67
N GLN A 171 23.18 13.25 21.95
CA GLN A 171 23.48 14.64 21.56
C GLN A 171 23.57 15.60 22.76
N MET A 172 22.76 15.37 23.78
CA MET A 172 22.72 16.25 24.96
C MET A 172 23.85 15.96 25.96
N PHE A 173 24.20 14.71 26.14
CA PHE A 173 25.12 14.29 27.19
C PHE A 173 26.46 13.79 26.71
N GLY A 174 26.70 13.75 25.38
CA GLY A 174 28.03 13.55 24.81
C GLY A 174 28.67 12.19 25.05
N LYS A 175 27.82 11.13 25.19
CA LYS A 175 28.32 9.75 25.33
C LYS A 175 27.76 8.83 24.28
#